data_883c1068ad2d67080c17edd45bb2f953
#
_entry.id   883c1068ad2d67080c17edd45bb2f953
#
_cell.length_a   1.000
_cell.length_b   1.000
_cell.length_c   1.000
_cell.angle_alpha   90.00
_cell.angle_beta   90.00
_cell.angle_gamma   90.00
#
_symmetry.space_group_name_H-M   'P 1'
#
loop_
_entity.id
_entity.type
_entity.pdbx_description
1 polymer ?
#
loop_
_entity_poly.entity_id
_entity_poly.type
_entity_poly.pdbx_seq_one_letter_code
_entity_poly.pdbx_strand_id
1 'polypeptide(L)'
;MKHMKRFVALFAALALVLAMAAPAFAEGGTTSATATGSITINNAVKDTTYTAYKIFDLDYVDATATTKASYAYKADAKWKAFVTGSGAGAAYVDYNEKTGAVTAKDTFTEEQAPAFAKAALAYAKGNSEITGVKATADAGGKV
;
A
#
# COMPACT_ATOMS: atom_id res chain seq x y z
N MET A 1 -18.25 -18.24 11.60
CA MET A 1 -16.99 -17.87 12.28
C MET A 1 -15.70 -18.33 11.59
N LYS A 2 -15.70 -19.29 10.64
CA LYS A 2 -14.49 -19.73 9.90
C LYS A 2 -14.00 -18.76 8.82
N HIS A 3 -14.88 -17.90 8.30
CA HIS A 3 -14.52 -16.96 7.23
C HIS A 3 -13.83 -15.68 7.73
N MET A 4 -14.10 -15.28 8.96
CA MET A 4 -13.54 -14.06 9.57
C MET A 4 -12.02 -14.18 9.84
N LYS A 5 -11.52 -15.38 10.18
CA LYS A 5 -10.10 -15.63 10.43
C LYS A 5 -9.23 -15.55 9.15
N ARG A 6 -9.82 -15.78 7.98
CA ARG A 6 -9.13 -15.75 6.68
C ARG A 6 -8.94 -14.32 6.16
N PHE A 7 -9.86 -13.43 6.48
CA PHE A 7 -9.76 -12.01 6.14
C PHE A 7 -8.72 -11.29 7.02
N VAL A 8 -8.63 -11.64 8.30
CA VAL A 8 -7.66 -11.05 9.24
C VAL A 8 -6.21 -11.33 8.80
N ALA A 9 -5.92 -12.52 8.27
CA ALA A 9 -4.57 -12.86 7.80
C ALA A 9 -4.15 -12.07 6.54
N LEU A 10 -5.11 -11.73 5.66
CA LEU A 10 -4.84 -10.95 4.45
C LEU A 10 -4.57 -9.47 4.78
N PHE A 11 -5.25 -8.94 5.80
CA PHE A 11 -5.08 -7.55 6.25
C PHE A 11 -3.89 -7.35 7.19
N ALA A 12 -3.47 -8.38 7.93
CA ALA A 12 -2.27 -8.33 8.77
C ALA A 12 -1.00 -8.08 7.92
N ALA A 13 -0.95 -8.60 6.70
CA ALA A 13 0.16 -8.33 5.77
C ALA A 13 0.18 -6.87 5.28
N LEU A 14 -0.99 -6.22 5.16
CA LEU A 14 -1.09 -4.82 4.76
C LEU A 14 -0.84 -3.87 5.95
N ALA A 15 -1.29 -4.23 7.14
CA ALA A 15 -1.11 -3.44 8.36
C ALA A 15 0.36 -3.43 8.84
N LEU A 16 1.12 -4.51 8.60
CA LEU A 16 2.54 -4.59 8.99
C LEU A 16 3.42 -3.56 8.25
N VAL A 17 2.96 -3.08 7.10
CA VAL A 17 3.66 -2.07 6.28
C VAL A 17 3.42 -0.65 6.81
N LEU A 18 2.33 -0.42 7.55
CA LEU A 18 1.95 0.92 8.05
C LEU A 18 2.46 1.23 9.46
N ALA A 19 2.91 0.22 10.21
CA ALA A 19 3.31 0.37 11.63
C ALA A 19 4.76 0.84 11.86
N MET A 20 5.50 1.21 10.80
CA MET A 20 6.91 1.58 10.95
C MET A 20 7.10 3.10 10.91
N ALA A 21 7.73 3.61 11.96
CA ALA A 21 7.98 5.02 12.24
C ALA A 21 8.47 5.84 11.03
N ALA A 22 7.94 7.05 10.91
CA ALA A 22 8.33 7.99 9.87
C ALA A 22 9.83 8.25 9.85
N PRO A 23 10.53 8.01 8.73
CA PRO A 23 11.93 8.37 8.59
C PRO A 23 12.08 9.87 8.36
N ALA A 24 13.05 10.47 9.05
CA ALA A 24 13.49 11.83 8.76
C ALA A 24 14.32 11.78 7.46
N PHE A 25 13.83 12.40 6.38
CA PHE A 25 14.57 12.49 5.14
C PHE A 25 15.59 13.60 5.21
N ALA A 26 16.88 13.24 5.09
CA ALA A 26 17.91 14.18 4.71
C ALA A 26 17.87 14.34 3.18
N GLU A 27 17.83 15.59 2.69
CA GLU A 27 17.99 15.89 1.26
C GLU A 27 19.36 15.40 0.77
N GLY A 28 19.36 14.55 -0.22
CA GLY A 28 20.57 14.19 -0.96
C GLY A 28 20.96 12.73 -0.94
N GLY A 29 20.24 11.91 -1.68
CA GLY A 29 20.64 10.54 -1.97
C GLY A 29 19.71 9.90 -2.98
N THR A 30 20.02 10.07 -4.27
CA THR A 30 19.32 9.38 -5.34
C THR A 30 19.87 7.97 -5.50
N THR A 31 19.24 7.00 -4.87
CA THR A 31 19.27 5.61 -5.33
C THR A 31 17.87 5.05 -5.20
N SER A 32 17.10 5.19 -6.26
CA SER A 32 15.83 4.50 -6.39
C SER A 32 16.12 3.03 -6.65
N ALA A 33 16.17 2.22 -5.61
CA ALA A 33 16.14 0.78 -5.79
C ALA A 33 14.73 0.42 -6.25
N THR A 34 14.61 -0.19 -7.42
CA THR A 34 13.35 -0.79 -7.87
C THR A 34 13.07 -2.00 -6.99
N ALA A 35 12.34 -1.81 -5.92
CA ALA A 35 11.91 -2.92 -5.08
C ALA A 35 10.88 -3.75 -5.86
N THR A 36 11.23 -4.99 -6.18
CA THR A 36 10.28 -5.97 -6.74
C THR A 36 9.65 -6.74 -5.60
N GLY A 37 8.36 -6.53 -5.39
CA GLY A 37 7.57 -7.28 -4.43
C GLY A 37 6.67 -8.29 -5.13
N SER A 38 6.35 -9.39 -4.46
CA SER A 38 5.34 -10.35 -4.91
C SER A 38 4.24 -10.49 -3.88
N ILE A 39 3.01 -10.69 -4.35
CA ILE A 39 1.87 -11.01 -3.52
C ILE A 39 1.43 -12.43 -3.91
N THR A 40 1.41 -13.34 -2.94
CA THR A 40 0.90 -14.69 -3.15
C THR A 40 -0.43 -14.84 -2.42
N ILE A 41 -1.48 -15.23 -3.15
CA ILE A 41 -2.78 -15.55 -2.58
C ILE A 41 -2.89 -17.07 -2.50
N ASN A 42 -2.93 -17.60 -1.29
CA ASN A 42 -3.16 -19.02 -1.06
C ASN A 42 -4.66 -19.30 -0.89
N ASN A 43 -5.10 -20.47 -1.33
CA ASN A 43 -6.51 -20.88 -1.32
C ASN A 43 -7.42 -19.95 -2.16
N ALA A 44 -6.89 -19.42 -3.24
CA ALA A 44 -7.66 -18.70 -4.22
C ALA A 44 -8.67 -19.63 -4.91
N VAL A 45 -9.79 -19.07 -5.34
CA VAL A 45 -10.80 -19.84 -6.08
C VAL A 45 -10.28 -20.07 -7.50
N LYS A 46 -10.18 -21.33 -7.90
CA LYS A 46 -9.73 -21.73 -9.25
C LYS A 46 -10.48 -20.94 -10.33
N ASP A 47 -9.78 -20.59 -11.38
CA ASP A 47 -10.29 -19.84 -12.55
C ASP A 47 -10.87 -18.44 -12.22
N THR A 48 -10.65 -17.95 -11.00
CA THR A 48 -11.03 -16.61 -10.59
C THR A 48 -9.89 -15.63 -10.83
N THR A 49 -10.21 -14.50 -11.48
CA THR A 49 -9.24 -13.42 -11.69
C THR A 49 -9.20 -12.48 -10.49
N TYR A 50 -8.03 -12.30 -9.92
CA TYR A 50 -7.73 -11.35 -8.87
C TYR A 50 -7.06 -10.12 -9.46
N THR A 51 -7.34 -8.96 -8.91
CA THR A 51 -6.74 -7.69 -9.35
C THR A 51 -6.09 -7.00 -8.16
N ALA A 52 -4.79 -6.75 -8.26
CA ALA A 52 -4.04 -5.97 -7.27
C ALA A 52 -3.86 -4.53 -7.75
N TYR A 53 -4.08 -3.58 -6.85
CA TYR A 53 -3.85 -2.16 -7.11
C TYR A 53 -2.70 -1.66 -6.23
N LYS A 54 -1.68 -1.09 -6.87
CA LYS A 54 -0.61 -0.39 -6.14
C LYS A 54 -1.14 0.99 -5.74
N ILE A 55 -1.21 1.26 -4.42
CA ILE A 55 -1.72 2.52 -3.88
C ILE A 55 -0.58 3.53 -3.75
N PHE A 56 0.59 3.10 -3.25
CA PHE A 56 1.75 3.95 -3.03
C PHE A 56 3.00 3.33 -3.63
N ASP A 57 3.91 4.17 -4.07
CA ASP A 57 5.28 3.81 -4.37
C ASP A 57 6.09 3.75 -3.07
N LEU A 58 7.10 2.90 -3.05
CA LEU A 58 8.05 2.80 -1.95
C LEU A 58 9.40 3.33 -2.42
N ASP A 59 9.84 4.46 -1.85
CA ASP A 59 11.23 4.88 -1.94
C ASP A 59 12.01 4.21 -0.81
N TYR A 60 13.09 3.56 -1.15
CA TYR A 60 13.91 2.82 -0.22
C TYR A 60 15.39 3.20 -0.38
N VAL A 61 16.07 3.39 0.74
CA VAL A 61 17.52 3.60 0.79
C VAL A 61 18.11 2.52 1.67
N ASP A 62 19.05 1.77 1.12
CA ASP A 62 19.76 0.72 1.84
C ASP A 62 20.57 1.26 3.01
N ALA A 63 20.74 0.45 4.05
CA ALA A 63 21.66 0.75 5.12
C ALA A 63 23.10 0.76 4.58
N THR A 64 23.88 1.71 5.06
CA THR A 64 25.34 1.76 4.86
C THR A 64 26.05 1.51 6.19
N ALA A 65 27.37 1.50 6.21
CA ALA A 65 28.15 1.38 7.44
C ALA A 65 27.85 2.52 8.45
N THR A 66 27.36 3.65 7.97
CA THR A 66 27.15 4.88 8.77
C THR A 66 25.69 5.34 8.83
N THR A 67 24.82 4.83 7.96
CA THR A 67 23.40 5.22 7.88
C THR A 67 22.49 3.99 7.98
N LYS A 68 21.40 4.14 8.72
CA LYS A 68 20.35 3.10 8.75
C LYS A 68 19.54 3.11 7.46
N ALA A 69 19.02 1.95 7.08
CA ALA A 69 18.03 1.88 6.00
C ALA A 69 16.85 2.79 6.31
N SER A 70 16.36 3.46 5.28
CA SER A 70 15.17 4.32 5.39
C SER A 70 14.24 4.08 4.21
N TYR A 71 12.97 4.28 4.42
CA TYR A 71 11.97 4.15 3.38
C TYR A 71 10.87 5.20 3.55
N ALA A 72 10.22 5.56 2.44
CA ALA A 72 9.06 6.42 2.42
C ALA A 72 8.05 5.93 1.39
N TYR A 73 6.80 6.02 1.76
CA TYR A 73 5.72 5.85 0.79
C TYR A 73 5.44 7.16 0.08
N LYS A 74 5.19 7.07 -1.23
CA LYS A 74 4.77 8.21 -2.06
C LYS A 74 3.48 7.89 -2.78
N ALA A 75 2.57 8.85 -2.82
CA ALA A 75 1.42 8.79 -3.70
C ALA A 75 1.82 9.32 -5.09
N ASP A 76 1.53 8.54 -6.13
CA ASP A 76 1.62 9.07 -7.48
C ASP A 76 0.50 10.09 -7.77
N ALA A 77 0.58 10.78 -8.92
CA ALA A 77 -0.39 11.82 -9.28
C ALA A 77 -1.85 11.31 -9.31
N LYS A 78 -2.05 10.04 -9.65
CA LYS A 78 -3.39 9.42 -9.77
C LYS A 78 -4.04 9.20 -8.40
N TRP A 79 -3.22 9.02 -7.36
CA TRP A 79 -3.67 8.81 -6.00
C TRP A 79 -3.68 10.10 -5.16
N LYS A 80 -3.14 11.20 -5.69
CA LYS A 80 -3.05 12.47 -4.94
C LYS A 80 -4.42 12.92 -4.42
N ALA A 81 -5.44 12.93 -5.26
CA ALA A 81 -6.78 13.36 -4.85
C ALA A 81 -7.43 12.43 -3.81
N PHE A 82 -7.01 11.17 -3.75
CA PHE A 82 -7.47 10.24 -2.72
C PHE A 82 -6.92 10.58 -1.34
N VAL A 83 -5.66 11.02 -1.26
CA VAL A 83 -4.95 11.28 0.01
C VAL A 83 -4.94 12.74 0.44
N THR A 84 -5.50 13.66 -0.36
CA THR A 84 -5.52 15.10 -0.05
C THR A 84 -6.95 15.65 0.06
N GLY A 85 -7.08 16.79 0.72
CA GLY A 85 -8.33 17.53 0.83
C GLY A 85 -9.46 16.70 1.43
N SER A 86 -10.55 16.53 0.68
CA SER A 86 -11.72 15.72 1.05
C SER A 86 -11.64 14.29 0.54
N GLY A 87 -10.49 13.85 0.03
CA GLY A 87 -10.30 12.46 -0.41
C GLY A 87 -10.47 11.48 0.73
N ALA A 88 -11.06 10.32 0.45
CA ALA A 88 -11.39 9.34 1.48
C ALA A 88 -10.15 8.79 2.21
N GLY A 89 -8.98 8.78 1.56
CA GLY A 89 -7.71 8.39 2.17
C GLY A 89 -7.15 9.42 3.13
N ALA A 90 -7.47 10.71 2.96
CA ALA A 90 -6.99 11.80 3.80
C ALA A 90 -7.42 11.69 5.28
N ALA A 91 -8.42 10.86 5.58
CA ALA A 91 -8.80 10.53 6.95
C ALA A 91 -7.75 9.68 7.68
N TYR A 92 -6.93 8.93 6.94
CA TYR A 92 -6.01 7.91 7.46
C TYR A 92 -4.55 8.28 7.34
N VAL A 93 -4.21 9.12 6.35
CA VAL A 93 -2.83 9.46 6.04
C VAL A 93 -2.64 10.97 5.91
N ASP A 94 -1.42 11.42 6.15
CA ASP A 94 -0.95 12.77 5.85
C ASP A 94 -0.15 12.75 4.55
N TYR A 95 -0.33 13.77 3.73
CA TYR A 95 0.34 13.93 2.45
C TYR A 95 1.22 15.18 2.46
N ASN A 96 2.47 15.03 2.08
CA ASN A 96 3.40 16.15 1.94
C ASN A 96 3.40 16.66 0.50
N GLU A 97 2.83 17.84 0.28
CA GLU A 97 2.71 18.46 -1.04
C GLU A 97 4.05 18.72 -1.75
N LYS A 98 5.13 18.91 -1.00
CA LYS A 98 6.45 19.20 -1.57
C LYS A 98 7.18 17.95 -2.04
N THR A 99 7.02 16.84 -1.34
CA THR A 99 7.78 15.60 -1.59
C THR A 99 6.93 14.48 -2.17
N GLY A 100 5.61 14.59 -2.11
CA GLY A 100 4.68 13.50 -2.43
C GLY A 100 4.63 12.39 -1.38
N ALA A 101 5.36 12.56 -0.27
CA ALA A 101 5.43 11.54 0.78
C ALA A 101 4.08 11.39 1.49
N VAL A 102 3.79 10.15 1.86
CA VAL A 102 2.58 9.75 2.58
C VAL A 102 3.00 9.09 3.89
N THR A 103 2.44 9.56 5.00
CA THR A 103 2.64 8.97 6.33
C THR A 103 1.31 8.60 6.95
N ALA A 104 1.27 7.47 7.66
CA ALA A 104 0.09 7.10 8.43
C ALA A 104 -0.11 8.12 9.56
N LYS A 105 -1.37 8.51 9.80
CA LYS A 105 -1.71 9.31 10.98
C LYS A 105 -1.59 8.48 12.25
N ASP A 106 -1.26 9.10 13.36
CA ASP A 106 -1.18 8.42 14.67
C ASP A 106 -2.53 7.76 15.07
N THR A 107 -3.62 8.28 14.54
CA THR A 107 -4.97 7.74 14.74
C THR A 107 -5.29 6.55 13.82
N PHE A 108 -4.46 6.24 12.84
CA PHE A 108 -4.70 5.14 11.92
C PHE A 108 -4.27 3.80 12.54
N THR A 109 -5.25 3.00 12.93
CA THR A 109 -5.06 1.70 13.61
C THR A 109 -5.26 0.53 12.65
N GLU A 110 -4.82 -0.67 13.07
CA GLU A 110 -5.06 -1.91 12.31
C GLU A 110 -6.55 -2.18 12.06
N GLU A 111 -7.42 -1.79 12.99
CA GLU A 111 -8.87 -1.95 12.85
C GLU A 111 -9.45 -1.08 11.72
N GLN A 112 -8.79 0.01 11.39
CA GLN A 112 -9.19 0.92 10.31
C GLN A 112 -8.61 0.53 8.94
N ALA A 113 -7.61 -0.34 8.89
CA ALA A 113 -6.99 -0.76 7.64
C ALA A 113 -7.98 -1.37 6.62
N PRO A 114 -8.99 -2.18 7.03
CA PRO A 114 -10.03 -2.64 6.11
C PRO A 114 -10.88 -1.51 5.51
N ALA A 115 -11.17 -0.47 6.28
CA ALA A 115 -11.95 0.68 5.81
C ALA A 115 -11.13 1.51 4.81
N PHE A 116 -9.86 1.74 5.09
CA PHE A 116 -8.91 2.38 4.16
C PHE A 116 -8.81 1.59 2.85
N ALA A 117 -8.60 0.28 2.93
CA ALA A 117 -8.48 -0.57 1.74
C ALA A 117 -9.77 -0.57 0.89
N LYS A 118 -10.94 -0.57 1.53
CA LYS A 118 -12.24 -0.45 0.85
C LYS A 118 -12.39 0.89 0.14
N ALA A 119 -12.01 1.98 0.80
CA ALA A 119 -12.04 3.32 0.22
C ALA A 119 -11.08 3.42 -0.97
N ALA A 120 -9.85 2.91 -0.85
CA ALA A 120 -8.87 2.87 -1.92
C ALA A 120 -9.36 2.05 -3.13
N LEU A 121 -9.96 0.88 -2.89
CA LEU A 121 -10.54 0.07 -3.95
C LEU A 121 -11.69 0.78 -4.67
N ALA A 122 -12.57 1.46 -3.92
CA ALA A 122 -13.66 2.23 -4.51
C ALA A 122 -13.12 3.39 -5.38
N TYR A 123 -12.11 4.09 -4.88
CA TYR A 123 -11.43 5.15 -5.63
C TYR A 123 -10.78 4.62 -6.91
N ALA A 124 -10.02 3.51 -6.82
CA ALA A 124 -9.38 2.90 -7.99
C ALA A 124 -10.39 2.47 -9.06
N LYS A 125 -11.52 1.89 -8.66
CA LYS A 125 -12.59 1.50 -9.59
C LYS A 125 -13.31 2.70 -10.22
N GLY A 126 -13.36 3.81 -9.55
CA GLY A 126 -13.95 5.07 -10.04
C GLY A 126 -13.00 5.89 -10.93
N ASN A 127 -11.71 5.53 -10.97
CA ASN A 127 -10.68 6.26 -11.72
C ASN A 127 -10.06 5.36 -12.80
N SER A 128 -10.41 5.63 -14.06
CA SER A 128 -9.94 4.82 -15.21
C SER A 128 -8.42 4.89 -15.44
N GLU A 129 -7.72 5.88 -14.88
CA GLU A 129 -6.27 5.99 -14.98
C GLU A 129 -5.54 5.03 -14.03
N ILE A 130 -6.23 4.51 -13.02
CA ILE A 130 -5.68 3.54 -12.08
C ILE A 130 -5.93 2.13 -12.61
N THR A 131 -4.88 1.53 -13.12
CA THR A 131 -4.91 0.15 -13.63
C THR A 131 -4.34 -0.81 -12.61
N GLY A 132 -5.05 -1.92 -12.36
CA GLY A 132 -4.56 -3.00 -11.51
C GLY A 132 -3.84 -4.09 -12.31
N VAL A 133 -2.95 -4.79 -11.64
CA VAL A 133 -2.32 -6.01 -12.17
C VAL A 133 -3.27 -7.18 -11.93
N LYS A 134 -3.53 -7.95 -12.98
CA LYS A 134 -4.45 -9.09 -12.93
C LYS A 134 -3.67 -10.41 -12.98
N ALA A 135 -4.11 -11.35 -12.17
CA ALA A 135 -3.66 -12.74 -12.23
C ALA A 135 -4.84 -13.67 -11.96
N THR A 136 -4.85 -14.82 -12.64
CA THR A 136 -5.91 -15.83 -12.49
C THR A 136 -5.38 -16.98 -11.66
N ALA A 137 -6.19 -17.45 -10.72
CA ALA A 137 -5.81 -18.57 -9.86
C ALA A 137 -5.67 -19.87 -10.68
N ASP A 138 -4.58 -20.58 -10.46
CA ASP A 138 -4.30 -21.88 -11.06
C ASP A 138 -5.15 -23.02 -10.45
N ALA A 139 -4.96 -24.22 -10.95
CA ALA A 139 -5.63 -25.41 -10.46
C ALA A 139 -5.28 -25.75 -9.00
N GLY A 140 -4.14 -25.26 -8.51
CA GLY A 140 -3.69 -25.43 -7.12
C GLY A 140 -4.22 -24.36 -6.16
N GLY A 141 -5.04 -23.41 -6.66
CA GLY A 141 -5.58 -22.32 -5.86
C GLY A 141 -4.50 -21.29 -5.45
N LYS A 142 -3.53 -21.03 -6.33
CA LYS A 142 -2.52 -19.99 -6.15
C LYS A 142 -2.64 -18.92 -7.22
N VAL A 143 -2.34 -17.69 -6.81
CA VAL A 143 -2.15 -16.52 -7.67
C VAL A 143 -0.80 -15.91 -7.40
#